data_a000c96f2f9b90bf1a2b77c243e37491
#
_entry.id   a000c96f2f9b90bf1a2b77c243e37491
#
_cell.length_a   1.000
_cell.length_b   1.000
_cell.length_c   1.000
_cell.angle_alpha   90.00
_cell.angle_beta   90.00
_cell.angle_gamma   90.00
#
_symmetry.space_group_name_H-M   'P 1'
#
loop_
_entity.id
_entity.type
_entity.pdbx_description
1 polymer ?
#
loop_
_entity_poly.entity_id
_entity_poly.type
_entity_poly.pdbx_seq_one_letter_code
_entity_poly.pdbx_strand_id
1 'polypeptide(L)'
;MKQVVYMILVCVALAMRMEAQDNPIFPKGEVATVDNHTGTVWLSELNKPDSILNLSLAQATFAPGVKLDWHIHPAGQYLLITEGTGYYQERGKPIQIVHKGDVIKCLPGVEHWHGAVPATNFSYIGVTPSQKGKTIWRKRVTDEEYRSIK
;
A
#
# COMPACT_ATOMS: atom_id res chain seq x y z
N MET A 1 41.50 56.88 -18.01
CA MET A 1 40.93 56.02 -16.94
C MET A 1 39.97 55.02 -17.58
N LYS A 2 40.40 53.76 -17.65
CA LYS A 2 39.60 52.71 -18.30
C LYS A 2 38.80 51.99 -17.18
N GLN A 3 37.48 52.15 -17.19
CA GLN A 3 36.59 51.38 -16.27
C GLN A 3 36.40 49.96 -16.84
N VAL A 4 36.84 48.97 -16.09
CA VAL A 4 36.59 47.54 -16.38
C VAL A 4 35.27 47.16 -15.70
N VAL A 5 34.26 46.92 -16.52
CA VAL A 5 32.95 46.40 -16.05
C VAL A 5 33.07 44.90 -15.91
N TYR A 6 33.08 44.40 -14.68
CA TYR A 6 32.96 42.96 -14.40
C TYR A 6 31.49 42.52 -14.52
N MET A 7 31.20 41.81 -15.60
CA MET A 7 29.91 41.15 -15.77
C MET A 7 29.95 39.81 -14.98
N ILE A 8 29.30 39.80 -13.81
CA ILE A 8 29.14 38.58 -13.03
C ILE A 8 28.00 37.77 -13.69
N LEU A 9 28.37 36.70 -14.39
CA LEU A 9 27.41 35.71 -14.87
C LEU A 9 26.96 34.85 -13.68
N VAL A 10 25.79 35.13 -13.14
CA VAL A 10 25.14 34.26 -12.16
C VAL A 10 24.49 33.11 -12.92
N CYS A 11 25.17 31.97 -13.03
CA CYS A 11 24.57 30.72 -13.47
C CYS A 11 23.66 30.18 -12.38
N VAL A 12 22.37 30.50 -12.47
CA VAL A 12 21.35 29.81 -11.68
C VAL A 12 21.18 28.42 -12.28
N ALA A 13 21.88 27.44 -11.71
CA ALA A 13 21.64 26.04 -12.01
C ALA A 13 20.26 25.66 -11.42
N LEU A 14 19.23 25.72 -12.25
CA LEU A 14 17.95 25.10 -11.95
C LEU A 14 18.19 23.59 -11.91
N ALA A 15 18.43 23.04 -10.72
CA ALA A 15 18.42 21.61 -10.50
C ALA A 15 16.96 21.14 -10.69
N MET A 16 16.60 20.80 -11.91
CA MET A 16 15.40 20.00 -12.17
C MET A 16 15.60 18.68 -11.43
N ARG A 17 14.97 18.54 -10.27
CA ARG A 17 14.74 17.23 -9.68
C ARG A 17 13.85 16.49 -10.67
N MET A 18 14.45 15.67 -11.52
CA MET A 18 13.72 14.58 -12.15
C MET A 18 13.28 13.67 -11.01
N GLU A 19 12.06 13.89 -10.51
CA GLU A 19 11.37 12.83 -9.79
C GLU A 19 11.31 11.67 -10.78
N ALA A 20 12.08 10.62 -10.52
CA ALA A 20 11.92 9.38 -11.24
C ALA A 20 10.45 9.01 -11.05
N GLN A 21 9.66 9.08 -12.13
CA GLN A 21 8.33 8.53 -12.13
C GLN A 21 8.52 7.04 -11.86
N ASP A 22 8.35 6.63 -10.61
CA ASP A 22 8.31 5.23 -10.20
C ASP A 22 7.11 4.61 -10.95
N ASN A 23 7.35 4.17 -12.18
CA ASN A 23 6.34 3.39 -12.90
C ASN A 23 6.09 2.13 -12.07
N PRO A 24 4.85 1.86 -11.69
CA PRO A 24 4.53 0.67 -10.92
C PRO A 24 5.00 -0.57 -11.69
N ILE A 25 5.61 -1.52 -10.98
CA ILE A 25 6.12 -2.77 -11.58
C ILE A 25 4.98 -3.56 -12.25
N PHE A 26 3.78 -3.48 -11.67
CA PHE A 26 2.56 -4.11 -12.17
C PHE A 26 1.48 -3.08 -12.45
N PRO A 27 0.52 -3.36 -13.35
CA PRO A 27 -0.60 -2.47 -13.63
C PRO A 27 -1.37 -2.11 -12.35
N LYS A 28 -1.81 -0.86 -12.23
CA LYS A 28 -2.62 -0.39 -11.09
C LYS A 28 -3.95 -1.15 -10.98
N GLY A 29 -4.49 -1.60 -12.10
CA GLY A 29 -5.73 -2.35 -12.18
C GLY A 29 -6.99 -1.48 -12.15
N GLU A 30 -8.13 -2.12 -11.91
CA GLU A 30 -9.45 -1.50 -11.92
C GLU A 30 -9.85 -1.03 -10.52
N VAL A 31 -10.77 -0.07 -10.45
CA VAL A 31 -11.35 0.38 -9.18
C VAL A 31 -12.14 -0.75 -8.55
N ALA A 32 -11.81 -1.08 -7.30
CA ALA A 32 -12.54 -2.08 -6.53
C ALA A 32 -13.95 -1.59 -6.22
N THR A 33 -14.94 -2.45 -6.45
CA THR A 33 -16.37 -2.14 -6.27
C THR A 33 -16.99 -2.80 -5.04
N VAL A 34 -16.23 -3.64 -4.33
CA VAL A 34 -16.69 -4.32 -3.11
C VAL A 34 -16.64 -3.36 -1.94
N ASP A 35 -17.71 -3.30 -1.15
CA ASP A 35 -17.80 -2.44 0.05
C ASP A 35 -17.08 -3.07 1.26
N ASN A 36 -15.76 -3.12 1.19
CA ASN A 36 -14.88 -3.62 2.25
C ASN A 36 -13.68 -2.70 2.51
N HIS A 37 -13.79 -1.46 2.06
CA HIS A 37 -12.77 -0.42 2.23
C HIS A 37 -13.40 0.97 2.24
N THR A 38 -12.65 1.96 2.70
CA THR A 38 -12.99 3.38 2.51
C THR A 38 -12.40 3.91 1.21
N GLY A 39 -12.95 4.97 0.66
CA GLY A 39 -12.38 5.69 -0.49
C GLY A 39 -12.07 4.82 -1.70
N THR A 40 -10.96 5.07 -2.39
CA THR A 40 -10.62 4.40 -3.65
C THR A 40 -9.48 3.42 -3.48
N VAL A 41 -9.73 2.17 -3.87
CA VAL A 41 -8.73 1.11 -4.00
C VAL A 41 -8.75 0.62 -5.45
N TRP A 42 -7.58 0.43 -6.04
CA TRP A 42 -7.42 -0.23 -7.33
C TRP A 42 -6.87 -1.64 -7.11
N LEU A 43 -7.38 -2.59 -7.87
CA LEU A 43 -6.96 -4.00 -7.82
C LEU A 43 -6.52 -4.47 -9.20
N SER A 44 -5.37 -5.11 -9.25
CA SER A 44 -4.90 -5.87 -10.39
C SER A 44 -4.70 -7.32 -9.98
N GLU A 45 -5.50 -8.22 -10.53
CA GLU A 45 -5.34 -9.65 -10.31
C GLU A 45 -4.14 -10.14 -11.14
N LEU A 46 -3.08 -10.60 -10.48
CA LEU A 46 -1.86 -11.07 -11.11
C LEU A 46 -1.86 -12.58 -11.33
N ASN A 47 -2.50 -13.33 -10.44
CA ASN A 47 -2.68 -14.77 -10.54
C ASN A 47 -3.93 -15.23 -9.79
N LYS A 48 -4.72 -16.09 -10.43
CA LYS A 48 -5.83 -16.82 -9.79
C LYS A 48 -5.31 -18.14 -9.20
N PRO A 49 -5.83 -18.53 -8.02
CA PRO A 49 -5.49 -19.85 -7.50
C PRO A 49 -6.05 -20.95 -8.40
N ASP A 50 -5.28 -22.00 -8.58
CA ASP A 50 -5.68 -23.21 -9.31
C ASP A 50 -5.45 -24.47 -8.45
N SER A 51 -5.66 -25.64 -9.05
CA SER A 51 -5.48 -26.93 -8.35
C SER A 51 -4.00 -27.31 -8.13
N ILE A 52 -3.07 -26.64 -8.78
CA ILE A 52 -1.62 -26.89 -8.65
C ILE A 52 -1.03 -25.91 -7.64
N LEU A 53 -1.34 -24.62 -7.82
CA LEU A 53 -0.90 -23.53 -6.94
C LEU A 53 -2.12 -22.89 -6.31
N ASN A 54 -2.53 -23.35 -5.14
CA ASN A 54 -3.63 -22.77 -4.36
C ASN A 54 -3.24 -21.39 -3.80
N LEU A 55 -2.86 -20.46 -4.69
CA LEU A 55 -2.25 -19.18 -4.35
C LEU A 55 -2.83 -18.07 -5.22
N SER A 56 -3.43 -17.07 -4.60
CA SER A 56 -3.83 -15.83 -5.25
C SER A 56 -2.72 -14.79 -5.12
N LEU A 57 -2.43 -14.10 -6.22
CA LEU A 57 -1.57 -12.92 -6.25
C LEU A 57 -2.40 -11.74 -6.78
N ALA A 58 -2.42 -10.65 -6.02
CA ALA A 58 -3.07 -9.42 -6.45
C ALA A 58 -2.27 -8.20 -6.00
N GLN A 59 -2.12 -7.22 -6.88
CA GLN A 59 -1.68 -5.89 -6.48
C GLN A 59 -2.89 -5.07 -6.04
N ALA A 60 -2.78 -4.45 -4.88
CA ALA A 60 -3.71 -3.45 -4.41
C ALA A 60 -3.00 -2.11 -4.27
N THR A 61 -3.64 -1.04 -4.75
CA THR A 61 -3.18 0.34 -4.59
C THR A 61 -4.27 1.16 -3.91
N PHE A 62 -3.90 1.85 -2.85
CA PHE A 62 -4.79 2.66 -2.02
C PHE A 62 -4.51 4.13 -2.25
N ALA A 63 -5.56 4.92 -2.42
CA ALA A 63 -5.45 6.37 -2.34
C ALA A 63 -5.07 6.81 -0.90
N PRO A 64 -4.51 8.01 -0.71
CA PRO A 64 -4.14 8.51 0.62
C PRO A 64 -5.29 8.42 1.62
N GLY A 65 -5.02 7.94 2.82
CA GLY A 65 -6.00 7.80 3.90
C GLY A 65 -7.01 6.65 3.77
N VAL A 66 -6.95 5.89 2.68
CA VAL A 66 -7.85 4.76 2.43
C VAL A 66 -7.40 3.53 3.21
N LYS A 67 -8.37 2.82 3.78
CA LYS A 67 -8.16 1.62 4.61
C LYS A 67 -9.14 0.52 4.27
N LEU A 68 -8.69 -0.74 4.39
CA LEU A 68 -9.57 -1.91 4.38
C LEU A 68 -10.32 -2.05 5.71
N ASP A 69 -11.42 -2.76 5.65
CA ASP A 69 -12.11 -3.23 6.84
C ASP A 69 -11.26 -4.29 7.58
N TRP A 70 -11.53 -4.49 8.86
CA TRP A 70 -10.97 -5.60 9.61
C TRP A 70 -11.29 -6.92 8.90
N HIS A 71 -10.30 -7.80 8.78
CA HIS A 71 -10.47 -9.07 8.09
C HIS A 71 -9.51 -10.14 8.58
N ILE A 72 -9.79 -11.38 8.18
CA ILE A 72 -9.01 -12.57 8.53
C ILE A 72 -8.72 -13.36 7.25
N HIS A 73 -7.48 -13.78 7.09
CA HIS A 73 -7.09 -14.77 6.09
C HIS A 73 -6.95 -16.15 6.78
N PRO A 74 -7.82 -17.14 6.50
CA PRO A 74 -7.76 -18.44 7.17
C PRO A 74 -6.43 -19.19 6.99
N ALA A 75 -5.75 -19.00 5.84
CA ALA A 75 -4.45 -19.58 5.56
C ALA A 75 -3.28 -18.60 5.76
N GLY A 76 -3.55 -17.38 6.22
CA GLY A 76 -2.57 -16.29 6.27
C GLY A 76 -2.37 -15.58 4.95
N GLN A 77 -1.52 -14.55 4.96
CA GLN A 77 -1.17 -13.75 3.77
C GLN A 77 0.23 -13.16 3.95
N TYR A 78 0.94 -12.93 2.86
CA TYR A 78 2.06 -11.98 2.84
C TYR A 78 1.66 -10.72 2.10
N LEU A 79 2.12 -9.57 2.59
CA LEU A 79 2.07 -8.28 1.89
C LEU A 79 3.50 -7.89 1.54
N LEU A 80 3.79 -7.77 0.25
CA LEU A 80 5.07 -7.28 -0.27
C LEU A 80 4.85 -5.81 -0.63
N ILE A 81 5.35 -4.88 0.17
CA ILE A 81 5.06 -3.45 -0.01
C ILE A 81 5.88 -2.93 -1.19
N THR A 82 5.18 -2.49 -2.24
CA THR A 82 5.79 -2.07 -3.51
C THR A 82 5.90 -0.57 -3.67
N GLU A 83 5.04 0.21 -2.96
CA GLU A 83 5.03 1.68 -3.07
C GLU A 83 4.47 2.34 -1.83
N GLY A 84 5.01 3.52 -1.51
CA GLY A 84 4.50 4.44 -0.50
C GLY A 84 4.66 3.96 0.93
N THR A 85 3.80 4.52 1.79
CA THR A 85 3.76 4.22 3.23
C THR A 85 2.35 3.84 3.63
N GLY A 86 2.23 2.79 4.43
CA GLY A 86 0.96 2.28 4.92
C GLY A 86 0.94 2.01 6.40
N TYR A 87 -0.23 1.70 6.90
CA TYR A 87 -0.48 1.16 8.22
C TYR A 87 -0.87 -0.31 8.13
N TYR A 88 -0.40 -1.09 9.11
CA TYR A 88 -0.82 -2.45 9.37
C TYR A 88 -1.12 -2.60 10.86
N GLN A 89 -2.22 -3.24 11.21
CA GLN A 89 -2.54 -3.50 12.61
C GLN A 89 -3.23 -4.85 12.77
N GLU A 90 -2.74 -5.64 13.72
CA GLU A 90 -3.45 -6.80 14.24
C GLU A 90 -4.37 -6.40 15.40
N ARG A 91 -5.47 -7.10 15.57
CA ARG A 91 -6.41 -6.84 16.66
C ARG A 91 -5.70 -6.87 18.02
N GLY A 92 -5.85 -5.80 18.79
CA GLY A 92 -5.24 -5.66 20.11
C GLY A 92 -3.75 -5.29 20.14
N LYS A 93 -3.13 -5.05 18.98
CA LYS A 93 -1.75 -4.58 18.88
C LYS A 93 -1.66 -3.12 18.41
N PRO A 94 -0.55 -2.43 18.65
CA PRO A 94 -0.30 -1.10 18.08
C PRO A 94 -0.28 -1.13 16.54
N ILE A 95 -0.60 0.02 15.92
CA ILE A 95 -0.40 0.22 14.49
C ILE A 95 1.10 0.18 14.19
N GLN A 96 1.46 -0.56 13.14
CA GLN A 96 2.79 -0.56 12.53
C GLN A 96 2.79 0.33 11.30
N ILE A 97 3.79 1.20 11.16
CA ILE A 97 4.05 1.92 9.91
C ILE A 97 4.90 1.00 9.04
N VAL A 98 4.48 0.83 7.79
CA VAL A 98 5.16 -0.02 6.81
C VAL A 98 5.52 0.79 5.57
N HIS A 99 6.66 0.49 4.95
CA HIS A 99 7.24 1.25 3.86
C HIS A 99 7.54 0.35 2.66
N LYS A 100 7.72 0.95 1.49
CA LYS A 100 8.23 0.26 0.29
C LYS A 100 9.45 -0.60 0.63
N GLY A 101 9.40 -1.88 0.26
CA GLY A 101 10.43 -2.88 0.55
C GLY A 101 10.16 -3.75 1.77
N ASP A 102 9.21 -3.38 2.62
CA ASP A 102 8.83 -4.21 3.76
C ASP A 102 8.02 -5.43 3.32
N VAL A 103 8.12 -6.48 4.13
CA VAL A 103 7.32 -7.71 3.99
C VAL A 103 6.56 -7.97 5.28
N ILE A 104 5.24 -7.97 5.19
CA ILE A 104 4.36 -8.23 6.34
C ILE A 104 3.84 -9.66 6.24
N LYS A 105 3.97 -10.42 7.33
CA LYS A 105 3.39 -11.75 7.48
C LYS A 105 2.11 -11.67 8.30
N CYS A 106 0.97 -11.71 7.64
CA CYS A 106 -0.33 -11.84 8.28
C CYS A 106 -0.54 -13.30 8.66
N LEU A 107 -0.55 -13.60 9.96
CA LEU A 107 -0.65 -14.97 10.44
C LEU A 107 -2.04 -15.57 10.17
N PRO A 108 -2.14 -16.89 9.94
CA PRO A 108 -3.42 -17.57 9.76
C PRO A 108 -4.38 -17.31 10.92
N GLY A 109 -5.62 -16.92 10.61
CA GLY A 109 -6.67 -16.70 11.58
C GLY A 109 -6.57 -15.41 12.39
N VAL A 110 -5.53 -14.60 12.22
CA VAL A 110 -5.36 -13.33 12.94
C VAL A 110 -6.14 -12.22 12.23
N GLU A 111 -7.01 -11.55 13.00
CA GLU A 111 -7.78 -10.40 12.52
C GLU A 111 -6.88 -9.18 12.43
N HIS A 112 -6.85 -8.55 11.26
CA HIS A 112 -6.01 -7.40 10.97
C HIS A 112 -6.66 -6.46 9.96
N TRP A 113 -6.09 -5.27 9.80
CA TRP A 113 -6.39 -4.34 8.72
C TRP A 113 -5.10 -3.69 8.23
N HIS A 114 -5.14 -3.10 7.04
CA HIS A 114 -4.09 -2.28 6.47
C HIS A 114 -4.67 -1.24 5.51
N GLY A 115 -3.88 -0.20 5.24
CA GLY A 115 -4.28 0.90 4.38
C GLY A 115 -3.18 1.95 4.23
N ALA A 116 -3.45 2.98 3.43
CA ALA A 116 -2.53 4.09 3.19
C ALA A 116 -2.45 5.03 4.39
N VAL A 117 -1.28 5.64 4.63
CA VAL A 117 -1.20 6.83 5.49
C VAL A 117 -1.91 8.02 4.84
N PRO A 118 -2.26 9.09 5.60
CA PRO A 118 -2.98 10.24 5.04
C PRO A 118 -2.27 10.98 3.90
N ALA A 119 -0.93 10.89 3.84
CA ALA A 119 -0.12 11.72 2.97
C ALA A 119 0.28 11.09 1.63
N THR A 120 0.25 9.76 1.50
CA THR A 120 0.76 9.05 0.32
C THR A 120 -0.15 7.94 -0.15
N ASN A 121 -0.04 7.57 -1.43
CA ASN A 121 -0.53 6.28 -1.90
C ASN A 121 0.19 5.15 -1.16
N PHE A 122 -0.42 3.98 -1.19
CA PHE A 122 0.15 2.76 -0.62
C PHE A 122 -0.16 1.59 -1.53
N SER A 123 0.86 0.85 -1.96
CA SER A 123 0.66 -0.32 -2.82
C SER A 123 1.41 -1.53 -2.28
N TYR A 124 0.79 -2.69 -2.44
CA TYR A 124 1.42 -3.98 -2.12
C TYR A 124 0.97 -5.08 -3.07
N ILE A 125 1.75 -6.16 -3.12
CA ILE A 125 1.33 -7.45 -3.67
C ILE A 125 0.89 -8.32 -2.51
N GLY A 126 -0.39 -8.69 -2.50
CA GLY A 126 -0.94 -9.69 -1.60
C GLY A 126 -0.68 -11.09 -2.15
N VAL A 127 -0.02 -11.93 -1.35
CA VAL A 127 0.23 -13.35 -1.64
C VAL A 127 -0.64 -14.15 -0.68
N THR A 128 -1.76 -14.68 -1.17
CA THR A 128 -2.81 -15.26 -0.32
C THR A 128 -3.07 -16.72 -0.68
N PRO A 129 -2.66 -17.67 0.18
CA PRO A 129 -3.04 -19.07 0.02
C PRO A 129 -4.56 -19.25 0.16
N SER A 130 -5.19 -20.04 -0.71
CA SER A 130 -6.64 -20.19 -0.80
C SER A 130 -7.17 -21.51 -0.24
N GLN A 131 -6.32 -22.46 0.13
CA GLN A 131 -6.70 -23.82 0.54
C GLN A 131 -7.54 -23.90 1.81
N LYS A 132 -7.58 -22.86 2.64
CA LYS A 132 -8.39 -22.81 3.87
C LYS A 132 -9.63 -21.91 3.76
N GLY A 133 -10.00 -21.54 2.54
CA GLY A 133 -11.17 -20.71 2.28
C GLY A 133 -10.85 -19.24 1.98
N LYS A 134 -11.92 -18.47 1.80
CA LYS A 134 -11.86 -17.05 1.41
C LYS A 134 -11.58 -16.15 2.62
N THR A 135 -11.15 -14.92 2.34
CA THR A 135 -11.05 -13.83 3.31
C THR A 135 -12.38 -13.64 4.04
N ILE A 136 -12.31 -13.53 5.35
CA ILE A 136 -13.47 -13.30 6.23
C ILE A 136 -13.47 -11.84 6.63
N TRP A 137 -14.36 -11.07 6.03
CA TRP A 137 -14.53 -9.64 6.31
C TRP A 137 -15.27 -9.43 7.63
N ARG A 138 -14.86 -8.38 8.35
CA ARG A 138 -15.40 -7.97 9.64
C ARG A 138 -15.93 -6.53 9.55
N LYS A 139 -16.07 -5.87 10.70
CA LYS A 139 -16.52 -4.48 10.77
C LYS A 139 -15.50 -3.52 10.15
N ARG A 140 -15.99 -2.37 9.73
CA ARG A 140 -15.15 -1.27 9.25
C ARG A 140 -14.20 -0.76 10.32
N VAL A 141 -12.98 -0.41 9.94
CA VAL A 141 -12.04 0.30 10.79
C VAL A 141 -12.56 1.72 10.99
N THR A 142 -12.76 2.12 12.25
CA THR A 142 -13.23 3.47 12.57
C THR A 142 -12.12 4.51 12.36
N ASP A 143 -12.50 5.79 12.27
CA ASP A 143 -11.52 6.87 12.18
C ASP A 143 -10.70 7.03 13.46
N GLU A 144 -11.27 6.67 14.61
CA GLU A 144 -10.56 6.62 15.89
C GLU A 144 -9.49 5.52 15.89
N GLU A 145 -9.86 4.29 15.47
CA GLU A 145 -8.90 3.19 15.30
C GLU A 145 -7.78 3.57 14.34
N TYR A 146 -8.12 4.16 13.19
CA TYR A 146 -7.12 4.58 12.17
C TYR A 146 -6.15 5.64 12.68
N ARG A 147 -6.59 6.55 13.55
CA ARG A 147 -5.77 7.64 14.12
C ARG A 147 -5.08 7.27 15.43
N SER A 148 -5.24 6.05 15.92
CA SER A 148 -4.72 5.59 17.22
C SER A 148 -3.21 5.32 17.22
N ILE A 149 -2.49 5.81 16.22
CA ILE A 149 -1.02 5.68 16.13
C ILE A 149 -0.36 6.42 17.30
N LYS A 150 0.56 5.76 17.98
CA LYS A 150 1.29 6.30 19.14
C LYS A 150 2.73 6.59 18.78
#